data_d887d0c84b106f4a39f4c70c6c5985cf
#
_entry.id   d887d0c84b106f4a39f4c70c6c5985cf
#
_cell.length_a   1.000
_cell.length_b   1.000
_cell.length_c   1.000
_cell.angle_alpha   90.00
_cell.angle_beta   90.00
_cell.angle_gamma   90.00
#
_symmetry.space_group_name_H-M   'P 1'
#
loop_
_entity.id
_entity.type
_entity.pdbx_description
1 polymer ?
#
loop_
_entity_poly.entity_id
_entity_poly.type
_entity_poly.pdbx_seq_one_letter_code
_entity_poly.pdbx_strand_id
1 'polypeptide(L)'
;MKKYLIGLVIISGLIFFLISNDSDSNEFNSYKNALRPNPIQLAEFALGDDDPILMVNLLKFKDKAEYEDGRATNLTGREAYEIYVTETREHLANVGAELILGGEVNGLLLGEVEELWDAFGVARYPSRKAMIAMARNPAYIESEKHRAAGLAGQLNIEVSEQGFGF
;
A
#
# COMPACT_ATOMS: atom_id res chain seq x y z
N MET A 1 -2.13 -13.34 37.89
CA MET A 1 -3.19 -12.44 37.41
C MET A 1 -2.60 -11.05 37.22
N LYS A 2 -2.18 -10.68 36.01
CA LYS A 2 -1.75 -9.32 35.67
C LYS A 2 -2.90 -8.63 34.94
N LYS A 3 -3.43 -7.58 35.57
CA LYS A 3 -4.49 -6.74 35.00
C LYS A 3 -3.83 -5.82 33.97
N TYR A 4 -4.17 -5.97 32.70
CA TYR A 4 -3.82 -4.99 31.66
C TYR A 4 -4.88 -3.88 31.69
N LEU A 5 -4.43 -2.67 31.98
CA LEU A 5 -5.24 -1.47 31.90
C LEU A 5 -5.24 -1.01 30.43
N ILE A 6 -6.34 -1.22 29.73
CA ILE A 6 -6.51 -0.74 28.36
C ILE A 6 -6.95 0.73 28.48
N GLY A 7 -6.04 1.62 28.16
CA GLY A 7 -6.35 3.04 28.00
C GLY A 7 -7.15 3.28 26.73
N LEU A 8 -8.43 3.60 26.86
CA LEU A 8 -9.32 3.96 25.78
C LEU A 8 -8.99 5.38 25.31
N VAL A 9 -8.24 5.55 24.24
CA VAL A 9 -8.13 6.84 23.54
C VAL A 9 -9.14 6.81 22.39
N ILE A 10 -10.22 7.57 22.56
CA ILE A 10 -11.26 7.74 21.57
C ILE A 10 -10.74 8.70 20.50
N ILE A 11 -10.21 8.17 19.40
CA ILE A 11 -10.08 8.89 18.14
C ILE A 11 -11.20 8.34 17.25
N SER A 12 -12.31 9.07 17.21
CA SER A 12 -13.49 8.70 16.46
C SER A 12 -13.19 8.60 14.97
N GLY A 13 -13.25 7.40 14.41
CA GLY A 13 -13.25 7.14 12.99
C GLY A 13 -12.13 6.24 12.44
N LEU A 14 -11.07 5.95 13.19
CA LEU A 14 -9.94 5.14 12.70
C LEU A 14 -9.94 3.68 13.16
N ILE A 15 -10.80 3.28 14.10
CA ILE A 15 -10.69 1.99 14.79
C ILE A 15 -11.47 0.86 14.09
N PHE A 16 -12.35 1.16 13.16
CA PHE A 16 -13.24 0.11 12.60
C PHE A 16 -12.62 -0.74 11.49
N PHE A 17 -11.40 -0.43 11.03
CA PHE A 17 -10.74 -1.17 9.94
C PHE A 17 -9.64 -2.16 10.40
N LEU A 18 -9.40 -2.28 11.71
CA LEU A 18 -8.27 -3.05 12.24
C LEU A 18 -8.65 -4.35 12.96
N ILE A 19 -9.89 -4.80 12.90
CA ILE A 19 -10.29 -6.09 13.49
C ILE A 19 -10.90 -6.97 12.40
N SER A 20 -10.07 -7.51 11.53
CA SER A 20 -10.33 -8.82 10.95
C SER A 20 -9.31 -9.78 11.56
N ASN A 21 -9.83 -10.77 12.27
CA ASN A 21 -9.07 -11.85 12.88
C ASN A 21 -8.24 -12.59 11.82
N ASP A 22 -6.93 -12.39 11.84
CA ASP A 22 -5.99 -13.40 11.38
C ASP A 22 -5.24 -13.92 12.61
N SER A 23 -5.77 -14.98 13.18
CA SER A 23 -5.08 -15.80 14.15
C SER A 23 -4.25 -16.84 13.39
N ASP A 24 -3.11 -16.44 12.84
CA ASP A 24 -2.10 -17.38 12.41
C ASP A 24 -0.75 -17.05 13.03
N SER A 25 -0.22 -18.07 13.71
CA SER A 25 0.97 -18.07 14.54
C SER A 25 2.30 -18.03 13.77
N ASN A 26 2.38 -17.21 12.72
CA ASN A 26 3.60 -16.92 11.97
C ASN A 26 3.92 -15.42 11.96
N GLU A 27 3.69 -14.76 13.07
CA GLU A 27 3.79 -13.30 13.22
C GLU A 27 5.19 -12.71 12.97
N PHE A 28 6.23 -13.52 12.91
CA PHE A 28 7.63 -13.04 12.81
C PHE A 28 8.17 -12.98 11.37
N ASN A 29 7.47 -13.53 10.38
CA ASN A 29 7.97 -13.60 9.00
C ASN A 29 7.14 -12.80 7.97
N SER A 30 6.06 -12.14 8.38
CA SER A 30 5.13 -11.45 7.47
C SER A 30 5.50 -9.99 7.17
N TYR A 31 6.59 -9.47 7.75
CA TYR A 31 6.92 -8.04 7.66
C TYR A 31 7.67 -7.64 6.38
N LYS A 32 8.13 -8.60 5.58
CA LYS A 32 8.96 -8.29 4.42
C LYS A 32 8.17 -7.83 3.20
N ASN A 33 6.97 -8.40 3.00
CA ASN A 33 6.14 -8.13 1.83
C ASN A 33 4.68 -7.93 2.26
N ALA A 34 4.37 -6.77 2.82
CA ALA A 34 3.02 -6.45 3.26
C ALA A 34 2.18 -5.85 2.13
N LEU A 35 0.88 -6.09 2.17
CA LEU A 35 -0.10 -5.42 1.31
C LEU A 35 -0.83 -4.28 2.03
N ARG A 36 -0.71 -4.21 3.35
CA ARG A 36 -1.33 -3.19 4.21
C ARG A 36 -0.33 -2.70 5.25
N PRO A 37 -0.33 -1.41 5.61
CA PRO A 37 0.51 -0.91 6.68
C PRO A 37 0.09 -1.52 8.02
N ASN A 38 1.05 -1.78 8.88
CA ASN A 38 0.72 -2.11 10.27
C ASN A 38 0.22 -0.85 11.01
N PRO A 39 -0.45 -1.01 12.17
CA PRO A 39 -1.04 0.11 12.92
C PRO A 39 -0.04 1.21 13.32
N ILE A 40 1.22 0.84 13.60
CA ILE A 40 2.27 1.79 13.99
C ILE A 40 2.67 2.63 12.77
N GLN A 41 2.99 2.00 11.64
CA GLN A 41 3.31 2.69 10.39
C GLN A 41 2.18 3.64 9.95
N LEU A 42 0.92 3.18 10.05
CA LEU A 42 -0.22 4.02 9.70
C LEU A 42 -0.37 5.23 10.63
N ALA A 43 -0.14 5.05 11.93
CA ALA A 43 -0.21 6.14 12.89
C ALA A 43 0.93 7.15 12.68
N GLU A 44 2.16 6.70 12.48
CA GLU A 44 3.32 7.56 12.19
C GLU A 44 3.08 8.36 10.90
N PHE A 45 2.61 7.71 9.84
CA PHE A 45 2.28 8.37 8.58
C PHE A 45 1.18 9.44 8.78
N ALA A 46 0.12 9.13 9.52
CA ALA A 46 -1.01 10.04 9.74
C ALA A 46 -0.66 11.25 10.63
N LEU A 47 0.34 11.11 11.51
CA LEU A 47 0.80 12.15 12.42
C LEU A 47 1.92 13.03 11.84
N GLY A 48 2.47 12.66 10.69
CA GLY A 48 3.52 13.46 10.04
C GLY A 48 2.98 14.77 9.47
N ASP A 49 3.91 15.61 9.00
CA ASP A 49 3.60 16.89 8.36
C ASP A 49 2.74 16.67 7.10
N ASP A 50 1.90 17.65 6.78
CA ASP A 50 0.95 17.55 5.66
C ASP A 50 1.46 18.22 4.38
N ASP A 51 2.78 18.16 4.18
CA ASP A 51 3.45 18.63 2.98
C ASP A 51 3.24 17.67 1.79
N PRO A 52 3.48 18.12 0.54
CA PRO A 52 3.50 17.24 -0.62
C PRO A 52 4.50 16.11 -0.46
N ILE A 53 4.08 14.89 -0.85
CA ILE A 53 4.88 13.68 -0.73
C ILE A 53 4.95 12.91 -2.04
N LEU A 54 6.05 12.19 -2.22
CA LEU A 54 6.20 11.15 -3.23
C LEU A 54 6.12 9.78 -2.56
N MET A 55 5.32 8.90 -3.13
CA MET A 55 5.20 7.51 -2.68
C MET A 55 5.85 6.59 -3.71
N VAL A 56 7.02 6.08 -3.37
CA VAL A 56 7.75 5.08 -4.18
C VAL A 56 7.22 3.70 -3.83
N ASN A 57 6.68 3.02 -4.83
CA ASN A 57 6.16 1.68 -4.71
C ASN A 57 7.10 0.69 -5.39
N LEU A 58 7.54 -0.33 -4.67
CA LEU A 58 8.16 -1.51 -5.25
C LEU A 58 7.15 -2.65 -5.18
N LEU A 59 6.97 -3.36 -6.29
CA LEU A 59 5.86 -4.28 -6.51
C LEU A 59 6.37 -5.68 -6.81
N LYS A 60 5.81 -6.68 -6.13
CA LYS A 60 6.00 -8.09 -6.41
C LYS A 60 4.67 -8.70 -6.80
N PHE A 61 4.58 -9.30 -7.98
CA PHE A 61 3.34 -9.89 -8.46
C PHE A 61 3.23 -11.37 -8.06
N LYS A 62 1.99 -11.81 -7.86
CA LYS A 62 1.66 -13.25 -7.83
C LYS A 62 1.69 -13.81 -9.25
N ASP A 63 1.98 -15.10 -9.38
CA ASP A 63 1.85 -15.79 -10.68
C ASP A 63 0.41 -15.78 -11.18
N LYS A 64 -0.55 -15.98 -10.26
CA LYS A 64 -1.99 -15.95 -10.50
C LYS A 64 -2.67 -15.02 -9.51
N ALA A 65 -3.63 -14.23 -9.99
CA ALA A 65 -4.43 -13.38 -9.11
C ALA A 65 -5.31 -14.22 -8.17
N GLU A 66 -5.37 -13.80 -6.90
CA GLU A 66 -6.17 -14.46 -5.85
C GLU A 66 -7.03 -13.41 -5.14
N TYR A 67 -8.31 -13.40 -5.44
CA TYR A 67 -9.25 -12.48 -4.82
C TYR A 67 -9.74 -13.02 -3.47
N GLU A 68 -9.72 -12.17 -2.44
CA GLU A 68 -10.16 -12.53 -1.07
C GLU A 68 -11.63 -12.98 -1.02
N ASP A 69 -12.48 -12.54 -1.95
CA ASP A 69 -13.88 -12.96 -2.04
C ASP A 69 -14.07 -14.33 -2.71
N GLY A 70 -12.99 -15.01 -3.08
CA GLY A 70 -13.02 -16.36 -3.66
C GLY A 70 -13.50 -16.43 -5.10
N ARG A 71 -13.70 -15.28 -5.80
CA ARG A 71 -14.07 -15.29 -7.22
C ARG A 71 -13.03 -16.00 -8.05
N ALA A 72 -13.49 -16.87 -8.95
CA ALA A 72 -12.59 -17.52 -9.90
C ALA A 72 -12.07 -16.49 -10.92
N THR A 73 -10.78 -16.58 -11.23
CA THR A 73 -10.14 -15.74 -12.25
C THR A 73 -9.06 -16.52 -12.99
N ASN A 74 -8.80 -16.16 -14.23
CA ASN A 74 -7.68 -16.65 -15.02
C ASN A 74 -6.57 -15.59 -15.15
N LEU A 75 -6.73 -14.43 -14.50
CA LEU A 75 -5.75 -13.35 -14.55
C LEU A 75 -4.47 -13.77 -13.83
N THR A 76 -3.34 -13.35 -14.37
CA THR A 76 -2.08 -13.28 -13.63
C THR A 76 -2.15 -12.17 -12.57
N GLY A 77 -1.24 -12.19 -11.61
CA GLY A 77 -1.16 -11.12 -10.62
C GLY A 77 -0.92 -9.75 -11.28
N ARG A 78 -0.07 -9.70 -12.30
CA ARG A 78 0.20 -8.49 -13.08
C ARG A 78 -1.07 -7.95 -13.76
N GLU A 79 -1.82 -8.79 -14.48
CA GLU A 79 -3.06 -8.37 -15.14
C GLU A 79 -4.10 -7.83 -14.17
N ALA A 80 -4.24 -8.44 -12.99
CA ALA A 80 -5.10 -7.90 -11.95
C ALA A 80 -4.62 -6.53 -11.45
N TYR A 81 -3.31 -6.35 -11.26
CA TYR A 81 -2.73 -5.08 -10.86
C TYR A 81 -2.90 -3.99 -11.93
N GLU A 82 -2.85 -4.31 -13.21
CA GLU A 82 -3.10 -3.39 -14.33
C GLU A 82 -4.54 -2.84 -14.32
N ILE A 83 -5.52 -3.67 -13.93
CA ILE A 83 -6.90 -3.20 -13.68
C ILE A 83 -6.88 -2.14 -12.58
N TYR A 84 -6.25 -2.44 -11.44
CA TYR A 84 -6.10 -1.49 -10.35
C TYR A 84 -5.46 -0.17 -10.79
N VAL A 85 -4.35 -0.22 -11.53
CA VAL A 85 -3.67 1.00 -12.02
C VAL A 85 -4.59 1.83 -12.90
N THR A 86 -5.37 1.18 -13.76
CA THR A 86 -6.30 1.86 -14.67
C THR A 86 -7.38 2.61 -13.88
N GLU A 87 -8.01 1.94 -12.93
CA GLU A 87 -9.07 2.51 -12.11
C GLU A 87 -8.55 3.58 -11.14
N THR A 88 -7.37 3.37 -10.57
CA THR A 88 -6.76 4.27 -9.58
C THR A 88 -6.40 5.64 -10.17
N ARG A 89 -6.23 5.79 -11.48
CA ARG A 89 -5.97 7.08 -12.11
C ARG A 89 -7.03 8.13 -11.78
N GLU A 90 -8.30 7.76 -11.80
CA GLU A 90 -9.40 8.64 -11.44
C GLU A 90 -9.39 8.96 -9.94
N HIS A 91 -9.11 7.97 -9.10
CA HIS A 91 -9.03 8.17 -7.66
C HIS A 91 -7.89 9.13 -7.26
N LEU A 92 -6.73 9.00 -7.91
CA LEU A 92 -5.61 9.93 -7.75
C LEU A 92 -6.01 11.34 -8.15
N ALA A 93 -6.58 11.51 -9.35
CA ALA A 93 -7.01 12.81 -9.85
C ALA A 93 -8.02 13.49 -8.90
N ASN A 94 -8.94 12.74 -8.33
CA ASN A 94 -9.97 13.25 -7.41
C ASN A 94 -9.41 13.83 -6.10
N VAL A 95 -8.17 13.46 -5.73
CA VAL A 95 -7.49 14.02 -4.55
C VAL A 95 -6.30 14.92 -4.93
N GLY A 96 -6.18 15.27 -6.21
CA GLY A 96 -5.08 16.11 -6.71
C GLY A 96 -3.74 15.39 -6.77
N ALA A 97 -3.75 14.06 -6.76
CA ALA A 97 -2.56 13.22 -6.88
C ALA A 97 -2.37 12.72 -8.32
N GLU A 98 -1.18 12.25 -8.63
CA GLU A 98 -0.83 11.73 -9.95
C GLU A 98 0.22 10.63 -9.88
N LEU A 99 0.20 9.71 -10.83
CA LEU A 99 1.28 8.76 -11.07
C LEU A 99 2.30 9.44 -12.01
N ILE A 100 3.51 9.71 -11.50
CA ILE A 100 4.52 10.49 -12.24
C ILE A 100 5.54 9.63 -12.96
N LEU A 101 5.80 8.42 -12.49
CA LEU A 101 6.78 7.50 -13.07
C LEU A 101 6.41 6.07 -12.72
N GLY A 102 6.72 5.14 -13.60
CA GLY A 102 6.62 3.71 -13.35
C GLY A 102 7.37 2.92 -14.41
N GLY A 103 7.73 1.69 -14.08
CA GLY A 103 8.45 0.81 -15.00
C GLY A 103 8.70 -0.57 -14.43
N GLU A 104 9.26 -1.42 -15.30
CA GLU A 104 9.71 -2.77 -15.00
C GLU A 104 11.07 -2.72 -14.30
N VAL A 105 11.28 -3.62 -13.35
CA VAL A 105 12.61 -3.86 -12.77
C VAL A 105 13.30 -4.95 -13.58
N ASN A 106 14.39 -4.60 -14.27
CA ASN A 106 15.09 -5.51 -15.16
C ASN A 106 16.30 -6.20 -14.50
N GLY A 107 16.79 -5.67 -13.38
CA GLY A 107 17.95 -6.24 -12.70
C GLY A 107 18.48 -5.36 -11.58
N LEU A 108 19.40 -5.93 -10.83
CA LEU A 108 20.11 -5.27 -9.72
C LEU A 108 21.58 -5.07 -10.12
N LEU A 109 22.02 -3.81 -10.20
CA LEU A 109 23.40 -3.49 -10.53
C LEU A 109 24.31 -3.49 -9.29
N LEU A 110 23.76 -3.10 -8.14
CA LEU A 110 24.51 -2.91 -6.90
C LEU A 110 23.67 -3.35 -5.69
N GLY A 111 24.34 -3.97 -4.72
CA GLY A 111 23.72 -4.45 -3.51
C GLY A 111 23.14 -5.85 -3.63
N GLU A 112 22.45 -6.29 -2.60
CA GLU A 112 21.81 -7.60 -2.52
C GLU A 112 20.40 -7.43 -1.99
N VAL A 113 19.46 -8.18 -2.53
CA VAL A 113 18.08 -8.30 -2.03
C VAL A 113 17.70 -9.78 -2.00
N GLU A 114 16.81 -10.15 -1.11
CA GLU A 114 16.36 -11.55 -0.98
C GLU A 114 15.63 -12.03 -2.23
N GLU A 115 14.83 -11.15 -2.82
CA GLU A 115 14.08 -11.37 -4.04
C GLU A 115 13.94 -10.06 -4.81
N LEU A 116 14.20 -10.09 -6.11
CA LEU A 116 14.07 -8.90 -6.94
C LEU A 116 12.60 -8.53 -7.12
N TRP A 117 12.30 -7.24 -6.98
CA TRP A 117 11.00 -6.68 -7.30
C TRP A 117 10.72 -6.75 -8.80
N ASP A 118 9.44 -6.82 -9.20
CA ASP A 118 9.05 -6.97 -10.61
C ASP A 118 8.83 -5.61 -11.29
N ALA A 119 8.34 -4.63 -10.53
CA ALA A 119 8.05 -3.31 -11.06
C ALA A 119 8.17 -2.23 -9.98
N PHE A 120 8.21 -0.96 -10.41
CA PHE A 120 8.10 0.17 -9.51
C PHE A 120 7.13 1.21 -10.05
N GLY A 121 6.61 2.06 -9.13
CA GLY A 121 5.79 3.21 -9.47
C GLY A 121 5.99 4.33 -8.47
N VAL A 122 5.91 5.57 -8.94
CA VAL A 122 6.01 6.76 -8.07
C VAL A 122 4.75 7.60 -8.25
N ALA A 123 4.02 7.78 -7.16
CA ALA A 123 2.85 8.66 -7.11
C ALA A 123 3.17 9.91 -6.29
N ARG A 124 2.75 11.08 -6.79
CA ARG A 124 2.80 12.35 -6.07
C ARG A 124 1.44 12.61 -5.45
N TYR A 125 1.44 12.96 -4.17
CA TYR A 125 0.24 13.42 -3.46
C TYR A 125 0.47 14.83 -2.94
N PRO A 126 -0.57 15.71 -2.97
CA PRO A 126 -0.45 17.06 -2.41
C PRO A 126 -0.27 17.04 -0.89
N SER A 127 -0.65 15.96 -0.21
CA SER A 127 -0.45 15.78 1.22
C SER A 127 -0.74 14.33 1.65
N ARG A 128 -0.31 13.96 2.87
CA ARG A 128 -0.68 12.67 3.50
C ARG A 128 -2.20 12.55 3.69
N LYS A 129 -2.87 13.67 4.04
CA LYS A 129 -4.34 13.69 4.17
C LYS A 129 -5.04 13.37 2.88
N ALA A 130 -4.55 13.85 1.73
CA ALA A 130 -5.09 13.53 0.42
C ALA A 130 -5.00 12.02 0.14
N MET A 131 -3.84 11.40 0.41
CA MET A 131 -3.67 9.95 0.28
C MET A 131 -4.62 9.18 1.21
N ILE A 132 -4.73 9.59 2.47
CA ILE A 132 -5.66 8.97 3.44
C ILE A 132 -7.12 9.15 2.99
N ALA A 133 -7.48 10.30 2.46
CA ALA A 133 -8.84 10.55 1.94
C ALA A 133 -9.17 9.62 0.77
N MET A 134 -8.22 9.44 -0.16
CA MET A 134 -8.36 8.47 -1.26
C MET A 134 -8.55 7.04 -0.70
N ALA A 135 -7.68 6.61 0.21
CA ALA A 135 -7.73 5.26 0.78
C ALA A 135 -9.03 4.95 1.54
N ARG A 136 -9.76 5.97 2.00
CA ARG A 136 -11.06 5.83 2.67
C ARG A 136 -12.25 5.88 1.71
N ASN A 137 -12.03 6.21 0.44
CA ASN A 137 -13.10 6.29 -0.54
C ASN A 137 -13.63 4.88 -0.85
N PRO A 138 -14.95 4.61 -0.71
CA PRO A 138 -15.52 3.30 -1.01
C PRO A 138 -15.23 2.80 -2.43
N ALA A 139 -15.22 3.69 -3.43
CA ALA A 139 -14.90 3.32 -4.80
C ALA A 139 -13.42 2.89 -4.94
N TYR A 140 -12.49 3.58 -4.26
CA TYR A 140 -11.08 3.16 -4.22
C TYR A 140 -10.91 1.79 -3.54
N ILE A 141 -11.66 1.52 -2.46
CA ILE A 141 -11.63 0.24 -1.75
C ILE A 141 -12.05 -0.92 -2.67
N GLU A 142 -12.98 -0.70 -3.60
CA GLU A 142 -13.34 -1.70 -4.61
C GLU A 142 -12.19 -1.94 -5.59
N SER A 143 -11.56 -0.88 -6.10
CA SER A 143 -10.40 -0.99 -6.99
C SER A 143 -9.20 -1.65 -6.30
N GLU A 144 -9.00 -1.39 -4.99
CA GLU A 144 -7.92 -1.95 -4.19
C GLU A 144 -7.96 -3.49 -4.12
N LYS A 145 -9.13 -4.11 -4.31
CA LYS A 145 -9.26 -5.57 -4.39
C LYS A 145 -8.43 -6.17 -5.52
N HIS A 146 -8.31 -5.46 -6.65
CA HIS A 146 -7.47 -5.89 -7.78
C HIS A 146 -5.97 -5.82 -7.41
N ARG A 147 -5.57 -4.78 -6.66
CA ARG A 147 -4.20 -4.67 -6.13
C ARG A 147 -3.88 -5.81 -5.18
N ALA A 148 -4.75 -6.06 -4.20
CA ALA A 148 -4.57 -7.14 -3.22
C ALA A 148 -4.57 -8.52 -3.87
N ALA A 149 -5.40 -8.74 -4.89
CA ALA A 149 -5.44 -9.99 -5.63
C ALA A 149 -4.16 -10.23 -6.43
N GLY A 150 -3.56 -9.15 -6.97
CA GLY A 150 -2.43 -9.24 -7.90
C GLY A 150 -1.05 -9.28 -7.23
N LEU A 151 -0.90 -8.69 -6.04
CA LEU A 151 0.41 -8.55 -5.41
C LEU A 151 0.72 -9.68 -4.41
N ALA A 152 1.93 -10.21 -4.50
CA ALA A 152 2.56 -11.03 -3.47
C ALA A 152 3.20 -10.18 -2.38
N GLY A 153 3.59 -8.94 -2.71
CA GLY A 153 4.16 -7.99 -1.76
C GLY A 153 4.34 -6.60 -2.35
N GLN A 154 4.50 -5.62 -1.45
CA GLN A 154 4.74 -4.23 -1.81
C GLN A 154 5.57 -3.54 -0.74
N LEU A 155 6.52 -2.71 -1.18
CA LEU A 155 7.03 -1.62 -0.34
C LEU A 155 6.40 -0.32 -0.83
N ASN A 156 5.98 0.51 0.12
CA ASN A 156 5.45 1.83 -0.13
C ASN A 156 6.26 2.82 0.71
N ILE A 157 7.20 3.52 0.05
CA ILE A 157 8.22 4.34 0.71
C ILE A 157 7.87 5.80 0.47
N GLU A 158 7.68 6.53 1.56
CA GLU A 158 7.51 7.97 1.50
C GLU A 158 8.86 8.66 1.24
N VAL A 159 8.85 9.62 0.33
CA VAL A 159 10.00 10.45 -0.02
C VAL A 159 9.55 11.91 -0.08
N SER A 160 10.34 12.81 0.51
CA SER A 160 10.10 14.25 0.35
C SER A 160 10.51 14.70 -1.05
N GLU A 161 9.74 15.61 -1.64
CA GLU A 161 10.05 16.18 -2.96
C GLU A 161 11.25 17.15 -2.91
N GLN A 162 11.61 17.60 -1.72
CA GLN A 162 12.81 18.43 -1.50
C GLN A 162 14.04 17.53 -1.64
N GLY A 163 14.61 17.54 -2.84
CA GLY A 163 15.76 16.72 -3.19
C GLY A 163 17.03 17.07 -2.41
N PHE A 164 18.08 16.29 -2.63
CA PHE A 164 19.42 16.49 -2.06
C PHE A 164 20.14 17.77 -2.52
N GLY A 165 19.41 18.81 -2.99
CA GLY A 165 20.00 20.09 -3.36
C GLY A 165 20.96 20.03 -4.57
N PHE A 166 20.62 19.20 -5.57
CA PHE A 166 21.32 19.22 -6.86
C PHE A 166 20.84 20.38 -7.72
#